data_b91794ef548596e7d58d00a5bf2c7c23
#
_entry.id   b91794ef548596e7d58d00a5bf2c7c23
#
_cell.length_a   1.000
_cell.length_b   1.000
_cell.length_c   1.000
_cell.angle_alpha   90.00
_cell.angle_beta   90.00
_cell.angle_gamma   90.00
#
_symmetry.space_group_name_H-M   'P 1'
#
loop_
_entity.id
_entity.type
_entity.pdbx_description
1 polymer ?
#
loop_
_entity_poly.entity_id
_entity_poly.type
_entity_poly.pdbx_seq_one_letter_code
_entity_poly.pdbx_strand_id
1 'polypeptide(L)'
;GTAGSLDELVHWAQIQLARSRQALRLADVLRALGDGEAIDGHLDFVSKLDYEVELAVVLGRDALHVREEDVGDYIFGYSVANDVSARDVQYRHKQNFLGKSLDTFFAMGPVIVTADEFPCPPALSIRSFVNGELRQNSVTDQVFFNIRHIVSELSQGMTLPAGTILITGTPAGVGMGMDPPCFLKRGDVVTCEIDGIGRISNPIR
;
A
#
# COMPACT_ATOMS: atom_id res chain seq x y z
N GLY A 1 -11.38 21.14 -2.15
CA GLY A 1 -11.10 19.73 -2.36
C GLY A 1 -12.39 19.03 -2.70
N THR A 2 -12.47 18.44 -3.87
CA THR A 2 -13.58 17.58 -4.27
C THR A 2 -13.44 16.27 -3.52
N ALA A 3 -14.49 15.86 -2.81
CA ALA A 3 -14.56 14.53 -2.21
C ALA A 3 -14.31 13.48 -3.31
N GLY A 4 -13.36 12.58 -3.09
CA GLY A 4 -13.16 11.42 -3.95
C GLY A 4 -14.47 10.63 -4.01
N SER A 5 -14.78 10.09 -5.18
CA SER A 5 -16.03 9.37 -5.32
C SER A 5 -15.95 8.01 -4.63
N LEU A 6 -17.10 7.50 -4.17
CA LEU A 6 -17.21 6.14 -3.65
C LEU A 6 -16.67 5.12 -4.67
N ASP A 7 -16.86 5.41 -5.98
CA ASP A 7 -16.35 4.61 -7.09
C ASP A 7 -14.83 4.53 -7.12
N GLU A 8 -14.11 5.60 -6.76
CA GLU A 8 -12.65 5.60 -6.67
C GLU A 8 -12.16 4.75 -5.50
N LEU A 9 -12.84 4.80 -4.35
CA LEU A 9 -12.53 3.96 -3.19
C LEU A 9 -12.75 2.47 -3.51
N VAL A 10 -13.93 2.13 -4.04
CA VAL A 10 -14.29 0.74 -4.38
C VAL A 10 -13.34 0.20 -5.44
N HIS A 11 -13.01 1.01 -6.43
CA HIS A 11 -12.08 0.63 -7.49
C HIS A 11 -10.69 0.34 -6.93
N TRP A 12 -10.19 1.20 -6.07
CA TRP A 12 -8.88 1.05 -5.43
C TRP A 12 -8.82 -0.20 -4.54
N ALA A 13 -9.83 -0.40 -3.71
CA ALA A 13 -9.90 -1.53 -2.78
C ALA A 13 -10.12 -2.89 -3.50
N GLN A 14 -10.88 -2.93 -4.59
CA GLN A 14 -11.05 -4.14 -5.39
C GLN A 14 -9.74 -4.68 -5.95
N ILE A 15 -8.81 -3.79 -6.29
CA ILE A 15 -7.50 -4.16 -6.82
C ILE A 15 -6.64 -4.84 -5.76
N GLN A 16 -6.63 -4.31 -4.54
CA GLN A 16 -5.85 -4.88 -3.44
C GLN A 16 -6.43 -6.22 -2.95
N LEU A 17 -7.75 -6.36 -2.96
CA LEU A 17 -8.44 -7.60 -2.64
C LEU A 17 -8.25 -8.70 -3.68
N ALA A 18 -8.18 -8.36 -4.96
CA ALA A 18 -7.86 -9.32 -6.00
C ALA A 18 -6.49 -9.97 -5.75
N ARG A 19 -5.49 -9.19 -5.29
CA ARG A 19 -4.19 -9.69 -4.86
C ARG A 19 -4.31 -10.70 -3.70
N SER A 20 -5.10 -10.40 -2.66
CA SER A 20 -5.21 -11.28 -1.48
C SER A 20 -5.94 -12.61 -1.79
N ARG A 21 -6.99 -12.59 -2.62
CA ARG A 21 -7.71 -13.81 -3.01
C ARG A 21 -6.91 -14.72 -3.94
N GLN A 22 -6.06 -14.14 -4.77
CA GLN A 22 -5.13 -14.90 -5.60
C GLN A 22 -3.92 -15.41 -4.79
N ALA A 23 -3.48 -14.68 -3.77
CA ALA A 23 -2.36 -15.09 -2.91
C ALA A 23 -2.62 -16.41 -2.18
N LEU A 24 -3.86 -16.71 -1.80
CA LEU A 24 -4.24 -17.99 -1.19
C LEU A 24 -4.19 -19.19 -2.16
N ARG A 25 -4.15 -18.96 -3.47
CA ARG A 25 -3.97 -19.98 -4.52
C ARG A 25 -2.65 -19.87 -5.29
N LEU A 26 -1.95 -18.75 -5.12
CA LEU A 26 -0.73 -18.41 -5.86
C LEU A 26 0.40 -18.04 -4.87
N ALA A 27 0.45 -18.70 -3.72
CA ALA A 27 1.43 -18.43 -2.66
C ALA A 27 2.90 -18.48 -3.15
N ASP A 28 3.15 -19.10 -4.32
CA ASP A 28 4.47 -19.14 -4.94
C ASP A 28 4.73 -18.01 -5.95
N VAL A 29 3.72 -17.20 -6.28
CA VAL A 29 3.82 -16.18 -7.36
C VAL A 29 3.73 -14.73 -6.84
N LEU A 30 3.06 -14.48 -5.73
CA LEU A 30 2.88 -13.13 -5.18
C LEU A 30 3.55 -13.02 -3.81
N ARG A 31 4.86 -13.09 -3.79
CA ARG A 31 5.66 -12.86 -2.59
C ARG A 31 5.79 -11.35 -2.35
N ALA A 32 5.35 -10.87 -1.19
CA ALA A 32 5.77 -9.56 -0.71
C ALA A 32 7.29 -9.56 -0.49
N LEU A 33 7.95 -8.52 -0.97
CA LEU A 33 9.36 -8.31 -0.68
C LEU A 33 9.53 -7.83 0.75
N GLY A 34 10.53 -8.37 1.43
CA GLY A 34 11.00 -7.86 2.72
C GLY A 34 12.00 -6.72 2.58
N ASP A 35 12.48 -6.26 3.74
CA ASP A 35 13.57 -5.26 3.81
C ASP A 35 14.84 -5.81 3.13
N GLY A 36 15.51 -4.96 2.33
CA GLY A 36 16.74 -5.29 1.61
C GLY A 36 16.55 -6.09 0.31
N GLU A 37 15.37 -6.66 0.05
CA GLU A 37 15.13 -7.39 -1.20
C GLU A 37 14.97 -6.41 -2.39
N ALA A 38 15.50 -6.81 -3.55
CA ALA A 38 15.50 -5.93 -4.72
C ALA A 38 14.14 -5.94 -5.45
N ILE A 39 13.64 -4.75 -5.76
CA ILE A 39 12.50 -4.56 -6.66
C ILE A 39 13.01 -4.69 -8.10
N ASP A 40 12.41 -5.58 -8.89
CA ASP A 40 12.60 -5.60 -10.34
C ASP A 40 11.77 -4.46 -10.95
N GLY A 41 12.46 -3.44 -11.44
CA GLY A 41 11.81 -2.26 -12.00
C GLY A 41 11.18 -2.49 -13.37
N HIS A 42 11.41 -3.65 -13.99
CA HIS A 42 10.96 -3.96 -15.37
C HIS A 42 11.30 -2.84 -16.36
N LEU A 43 12.50 -2.24 -16.20
CA LEU A 43 12.93 -1.01 -16.89
C LEU A 43 13.17 -1.20 -18.39
N ASP A 44 13.02 -2.39 -18.92
CA ASP A 44 12.97 -2.70 -20.35
C ASP A 44 11.66 -2.25 -21.01
N PHE A 45 10.55 -2.22 -20.27
CA PHE A 45 9.26 -1.74 -20.78
C PHE A 45 8.52 -0.74 -19.88
N VAL A 46 8.94 -0.57 -18.61
CA VAL A 46 8.43 0.44 -17.67
C VAL A 46 9.34 1.67 -17.71
N SER A 47 8.80 2.80 -18.13
CA SER A 47 9.53 4.06 -18.23
C SER A 47 9.21 5.05 -17.10
N LYS A 48 8.17 4.76 -16.29
CA LYS A 48 7.68 5.63 -15.23
C LYS A 48 7.45 4.83 -13.95
N LEU A 49 8.54 4.27 -13.41
CA LEU A 49 8.53 3.54 -12.15
C LEU A 49 8.45 4.51 -10.98
N ASP A 50 7.53 4.28 -10.05
CA ASP A 50 7.25 5.17 -8.93
C ASP A 50 7.08 4.40 -7.62
N TYR A 51 7.19 5.11 -6.51
CA TYR A 51 7.08 4.62 -5.13
C TYR A 51 5.85 5.21 -4.45
N GLU A 52 5.28 4.47 -3.51
CA GLU A 52 4.15 4.88 -2.70
C GLU A 52 4.28 4.30 -1.28
N VAL A 53 4.73 5.10 -0.31
CA VAL A 53 4.71 4.66 1.09
C VAL A 53 3.27 4.63 1.59
N GLU A 54 2.87 3.50 2.18
CA GLU A 54 1.51 3.28 2.69
C GLU A 54 1.52 2.55 4.03
N LEU A 55 0.48 2.77 4.82
CA LEU A 55 0.20 1.92 5.98
C LEU A 55 -0.48 0.63 5.47
N ALA A 56 0.12 -0.51 5.77
CA ALA A 56 -0.51 -1.80 5.58
C ALA A 56 -1.29 -2.20 6.84
N VAL A 57 -2.54 -2.59 6.67
CA VAL A 57 -3.43 -3.07 7.74
C VAL A 57 -3.77 -4.52 7.48
N VAL A 58 -3.48 -5.39 8.44
CA VAL A 58 -3.72 -6.84 8.34
C VAL A 58 -4.95 -7.21 9.16
N LEU A 59 -5.91 -7.90 8.55
CA LEU A 59 -7.08 -8.39 9.26
C LEU A 59 -6.76 -9.71 10.01
N GLY A 60 -7.20 -9.81 11.26
CA GLY A 60 -7.01 -10.98 12.12
C GLY A 60 -8.16 -11.98 12.10
N ARG A 61 -9.30 -11.58 11.55
CA ARG A 61 -10.50 -12.42 11.44
C ARG A 61 -11.31 -12.06 10.19
N ASP A 62 -12.19 -12.98 9.77
CA ASP A 62 -13.06 -12.74 8.63
C ASP A 62 -14.02 -11.57 8.93
N ALA A 63 -14.09 -10.60 8.01
CA ALA A 63 -14.93 -9.41 8.14
C ALA A 63 -16.05 -9.44 7.08
N LEU A 64 -17.30 -9.46 7.53
CA LEU A 64 -18.51 -9.35 6.72
C LEU A 64 -19.54 -8.54 7.48
N HIS A 65 -20.13 -7.53 6.86
CA HIS A 65 -21.12 -6.62 7.45
C HIS A 65 -20.61 -5.93 8.74
N VAL A 66 -19.33 -5.52 8.74
CA VAL A 66 -18.69 -4.91 9.90
C VAL A 66 -19.08 -3.43 9.99
N ARG A 67 -19.53 -2.97 11.14
CA ARG A 67 -19.80 -1.56 11.40
C ARG A 67 -18.48 -0.81 11.65
N GLU A 68 -18.43 0.47 11.32
CA GLU A 68 -17.19 1.28 11.48
C GLU A 68 -16.66 1.26 12.92
N GLU A 69 -17.53 1.33 13.92
CA GLU A 69 -17.15 1.28 15.34
C GLU A 69 -16.49 -0.05 15.75
N ASP A 70 -16.82 -1.15 15.09
CA ASP A 70 -16.34 -2.50 15.42
C ASP A 70 -15.06 -2.88 14.68
N VAL A 71 -14.62 -2.12 13.68
CA VAL A 71 -13.48 -2.47 12.80
C VAL A 71 -12.20 -2.75 13.59
N GLY A 72 -11.94 -2.02 14.69
CA GLY A 72 -10.77 -2.24 15.52
C GLY A 72 -10.60 -3.68 15.98
N ASP A 73 -11.70 -4.39 16.25
CA ASP A 73 -11.70 -5.79 16.70
C ASP A 73 -11.31 -6.80 15.61
N TYR A 74 -11.27 -6.35 14.35
CA TYR A 74 -10.92 -7.18 13.20
C TYR A 74 -9.48 -7.01 12.75
N ILE A 75 -8.78 -6.01 13.25
CA ILE A 75 -7.39 -5.74 12.86
C ILE A 75 -6.43 -6.60 13.69
N PHE A 76 -5.55 -7.33 13.01
CA PHE A 76 -4.44 -8.05 13.64
C PHE A 76 -3.28 -7.11 13.94
N GLY A 77 -2.93 -6.23 12.99
CA GLY A 77 -1.81 -5.33 13.16
C GLY A 77 -1.51 -4.50 11.91
N TYR A 78 -0.41 -3.77 11.99
CA TYR A 78 0.02 -2.78 11.04
C TYR A 78 1.46 -3.02 10.59
N SER A 79 1.76 -2.65 9.35
CA SER A 79 3.11 -2.75 8.78
C SER A 79 3.38 -1.58 7.83
N VAL A 80 4.63 -1.40 7.42
CA VAL A 80 5.00 -0.48 6.35
C VAL A 80 4.82 -1.19 5.02
N ALA A 81 4.28 -0.50 4.02
CA ALA A 81 4.23 -0.98 2.64
C ALA A 81 4.81 0.04 1.66
N ASN A 82 5.29 -0.48 0.53
CA ASN A 82 5.59 0.30 -0.67
C ASN A 82 4.75 -0.27 -1.83
N ASP A 83 3.75 0.48 -2.27
CA ASP A 83 2.90 0.14 -3.43
C ASP A 83 3.57 0.62 -4.73
N VAL A 84 4.58 -0.13 -5.14
CA VAL A 84 5.37 0.18 -6.34
C VAL A 84 4.48 0.26 -7.57
N SER A 85 4.64 1.29 -8.36
CA SER A 85 3.72 1.61 -9.45
C SER A 85 4.45 1.90 -10.77
N ALA A 86 4.09 1.18 -11.83
CA ALA A 86 4.45 1.49 -13.21
C ALA A 86 3.38 2.43 -13.80
N ARG A 87 3.62 3.76 -13.74
CA ARG A 87 2.59 4.75 -14.08
C ARG A 87 2.16 4.68 -15.55
N ASP A 88 3.08 4.45 -16.46
CA ASP A 88 2.78 4.30 -17.88
C ASP A 88 1.92 3.06 -18.19
N VAL A 89 2.15 1.95 -17.46
CA VAL A 89 1.31 0.75 -17.55
C VAL A 89 -0.06 0.97 -16.93
N GLN A 90 -0.10 1.63 -15.74
CA GLN A 90 -1.32 1.98 -15.02
C GLN A 90 -2.28 2.79 -15.89
N TYR A 91 -1.79 3.85 -16.56
CA TYR A 91 -2.64 4.74 -17.36
C TYR A 91 -3.03 4.17 -18.71
N ARG A 92 -2.22 3.29 -19.28
CA ARG A 92 -2.48 2.67 -20.60
C ARG A 92 -3.83 1.95 -20.64
N HIS A 93 -4.21 1.29 -19.54
CA HIS A 93 -5.41 0.46 -19.49
C HIS A 93 -6.56 1.11 -18.72
N LYS A 94 -6.41 2.32 -18.19
CA LYS A 94 -7.37 3.00 -17.30
C LYS A 94 -7.78 2.12 -16.11
N GLN A 95 -6.90 1.20 -15.71
CA GLN A 95 -7.05 0.26 -14.60
C GLN A 95 -5.74 0.21 -13.83
N ASN A 96 -5.80 0.39 -12.51
CA ASN A 96 -4.60 0.43 -11.68
C ASN A 96 -3.93 -0.95 -11.53
N PHE A 97 -4.70 -2.03 -11.71
CA PHE A 97 -4.29 -3.39 -11.37
C PHE A 97 -2.94 -3.77 -11.98
N LEU A 98 -2.80 -3.73 -13.31
CA LEU A 98 -1.59 -4.23 -13.98
C LEU A 98 -0.34 -3.41 -13.58
N GLY A 99 -0.47 -2.07 -13.52
CA GLY A 99 0.65 -1.19 -13.18
C GLY A 99 1.14 -1.31 -11.73
N LYS A 100 0.38 -2.00 -10.86
CA LYS A 100 0.71 -2.27 -9.45
C LYS A 100 0.93 -3.75 -9.15
N SER A 101 0.83 -4.64 -10.16
CA SER A 101 0.83 -6.09 -9.98
C SER A 101 1.93 -6.81 -10.74
N LEU A 102 2.94 -6.06 -11.21
CA LEU A 102 4.12 -6.68 -11.79
C LEU A 102 4.89 -7.42 -10.69
N ASP A 103 5.67 -8.42 -11.08
CA ASP A 103 6.48 -9.17 -10.13
C ASP A 103 7.32 -8.24 -9.27
N THR A 104 7.39 -8.49 -7.98
CA THR A 104 8.10 -7.68 -6.98
C THR A 104 7.50 -6.30 -6.64
N PHE A 105 6.35 -5.92 -7.20
CA PHE A 105 5.74 -4.60 -6.98
C PHE A 105 4.98 -4.46 -5.65
N PHE A 106 5.24 -5.33 -4.68
CA PHE A 106 4.73 -5.16 -3.33
C PHE A 106 5.83 -5.47 -2.31
N ALA A 107 6.28 -4.46 -1.59
CA ALA A 107 7.19 -4.62 -0.46
C ALA A 107 6.46 -4.31 0.85
N MET A 108 6.67 -5.13 1.89
CA MET A 108 6.02 -4.99 3.18
C MET A 108 6.94 -5.47 4.30
N GLY A 109 6.97 -4.75 5.42
CA GLY A 109 7.78 -5.08 6.59
C GLY A 109 8.11 -3.85 7.44
N PRO A 110 9.16 -3.89 8.26
CA PRO A 110 10.01 -5.05 8.55
C PRO A 110 9.31 -6.07 9.46
N VAL A 111 8.25 -5.63 10.13
CA VAL A 111 7.44 -6.41 11.09
C VAL A 111 5.97 -6.09 10.93
N ILE A 112 5.11 -6.88 11.54
CA ILE A 112 3.73 -6.52 11.81
C ILE A 112 3.66 -6.17 13.30
N VAL A 113 3.33 -4.92 13.62
CA VAL A 113 3.04 -4.48 14.99
C VAL A 113 1.58 -4.77 15.28
N THR A 114 1.29 -5.46 16.39
CA THR A 114 -0.09 -5.86 16.73
C THR A 114 -0.97 -4.66 17.05
N ALA A 115 -2.26 -4.80 16.80
CA ALA A 115 -3.22 -3.68 16.84
C ALA A 115 -3.39 -3.06 18.24
N ASP A 116 -3.04 -3.78 19.30
CA ASP A 116 -3.09 -3.31 20.69
C ASP A 116 -2.04 -2.24 21.03
N GLU A 117 -1.00 -2.12 20.20
CA GLU A 117 0.05 -1.11 20.38
C GLU A 117 -0.40 0.30 19.93
N PHE A 118 -1.45 0.41 19.11
CA PHE A 118 -1.91 1.68 18.55
C PHE A 118 -3.44 1.82 18.61
N PRO A 119 -3.96 3.08 18.72
CA PRO A 119 -5.40 3.31 18.53
C PRO A 119 -5.80 2.98 17.08
N CYS A 120 -7.07 2.64 16.87
CA CYS A 120 -7.63 2.45 15.53
C CYS A 120 -8.56 3.62 15.16
N PRO A 121 -8.27 4.37 14.06
CA PRO A 121 -7.08 4.32 13.20
C PRO A 121 -5.85 4.89 13.90
N PRO A 122 -4.64 4.44 13.57
CA PRO A 122 -3.41 4.99 14.13
C PRO A 122 -3.05 6.34 13.46
N ALA A 123 -2.49 7.27 14.23
CA ALA A 123 -1.96 8.55 13.75
C ALA A 123 -0.43 8.57 13.90
N LEU A 124 0.28 8.08 12.89
CA LEU A 124 1.73 7.85 12.88
C LEU A 124 2.38 8.66 11.77
N SER A 125 3.59 9.19 12.00
CA SER A 125 4.38 9.80 10.91
C SER A 125 4.70 8.76 9.86
N ILE A 126 4.47 9.10 8.59
CA ILE A 126 4.74 8.25 7.42
C ILE A 126 5.62 9.00 6.43
N ARG A 127 6.73 8.39 6.02
CA ARG A 127 7.73 9.03 5.18
C ARG A 127 8.29 8.08 4.13
N SER A 128 8.66 8.63 2.97
CA SER A 128 9.51 7.93 2.01
C SER A 128 10.74 8.73 1.63
N PHE A 129 11.79 8.00 1.28
CA PHE A 129 13.06 8.56 0.81
C PHE A 129 13.49 7.82 -0.45
N VAL A 130 14.13 8.54 -1.37
CA VAL A 130 14.84 7.96 -2.51
C VAL A 130 16.31 8.38 -2.41
N ASN A 131 17.20 7.40 -2.32
CA ASN A 131 18.65 7.64 -2.12
C ASN A 131 18.96 8.53 -0.91
N GLY A 132 18.15 8.43 0.15
CA GLY A 132 18.26 9.24 1.37
C GLY A 132 17.60 10.63 1.28
N GLU A 133 17.10 11.05 0.13
CA GLU A 133 16.36 12.31 -0.03
C GLU A 133 14.89 12.10 0.33
N LEU A 134 14.36 12.94 1.24
CA LEU A 134 12.95 12.90 1.66
C LEU A 134 12.04 13.25 0.48
N ARG A 135 11.07 12.39 0.22
CA ARG A 135 10.09 12.50 -0.87
C ARG A 135 8.67 12.73 -0.38
N GLN A 136 8.21 11.85 0.48
CA GLN A 136 6.88 11.93 1.07
C GLN A 136 7.01 12.14 2.58
N ASN A 137 6.14 12.97 3.15
CA ASN A 137 6.10 13.23 4.58
C ASN A 137 4.67 13.61 4.99
N SER A 138 4.04 12.80 5.83
CA SER A 138 2.65 12.99 6.26
C SER A 138 2.39 12.26 7.59
N VAL A 139 1.10 12.12 7.93
CA VAL A 139 0.62 11.33 9.07
C VAL A 139 -0.47 10.38 8.55
N THR A 140 -0.54 9.17 9.09
CA THR A 140 -1.44 8.10 8.60
C THR A 140 -2.93 8.39 8.81
N ASP A 141 -3.29 9.39 9.59
CA ASP A 141 -4.66 9.87 9.75
C ASP A 141 -5.09 10.91 8.69
N GLN A 142 -4.15 11.41 7.88
CA GLN A 142 -4.42 12.36 6.78
C GLN A 142 -4.86 11.65 5.50
N VAL A 143 -5.65 10.60 5.65
CA VAL A 143 -6.23 9.84 4.55
C VAL A 143 -7.64 10.32 4.23
N PHE A 144 -8.07 10.16 2.98
CA PHE A 144 -9.40 10.56 2.54
C PHE A 144 -10.48 9.73 3.23
N PHE A 145 -10.29 8.39 3.24
CA PHE A 145 -11.10 7.43 3.93
C PHE A 145 -10.24 6.69 4.96
N ASN A 146 -10.64 6.75 6.22
CA ASN A 146 -9.92 6.04 7.27
C ASN A 146 -10.21 4.54 7.21
N ILE A 147 -9.38 3.74 7.88
CA ILE A 147 -9.47 2.28 7.82
C ILE A 147 -10.83 1.73 8.32
N ARG A 148 -11.51 2.42 9.26
CA ARG A 148 -12.83 2.02 9.73
C ARG A 148 -13.85 2.08 8.62
N HIS A 149 -13.86 3.19 7.88
CA HIS A 149 -14.73 3.36 6.72
C HIS A 149 -14.41 2.33 5.62
N ILE A 150 -13.12 2.15 5.27
CA ILE A 150 -12.70 1.21 4.23
C ILE A 150 -13.17 -0.22 4.53
N VAL A 151 -12.91 -0.73 5.73
CA VAL A 151 -13.29 -2.11 6.10
C VAL A 151 -14.81 -2.25 6.17
N SER A 152 -15.50 -1.26 6.75
CA SER A 152 -16.97 -1.27 6.84
C SER A 152 -17.59 -1.33 5.45
N GLU A 153 -17.22 -0.42 4.56
CA GLU A 153 -17.77 -0.33 3.20
C GLU A 153 -17.51 -1.60 2.38
N LEU A 154 -16.26 -2.09 2.36
CA LEU A 154 -15.89 -3.29 1.61
C LEU A 154 -16.58 -4.55 2.12
N SER A 155 -16.77 -4.64 3.44
CA SER A 155 -17.41 -5.80 4.06
C SER A 155 -18.93 -5.85 3.89
N GLN A 156 -19.56 -4.82 3.33
CA GLN A 156 -21.02 -4.85 3.11
C GLN A 156 -21.45 -5.92 2.11
N GLY A 157 -20.66 -6.17 1.09
CA GLY A 157 -21.02 -7.09 0.00
C GLY A 157 -20.01 -8.21 -0.25
N MET A 158 -18.89 -8.25 0.48
CA MET A 158 -17.87 -9.28 0.33
C MET A 158 -17.21 -9.63 1.66
N THR A 159 -16.93 -10.90 1.87
CA THR A 159 -16.15 -11.33 3.01
C THR A 159 -14.67 -10.97 2.77
N LEU A 160 -14.06 -10.22 3.70
CA LEU A 160 -12.65 -9.99 3.78
C LEU A 160 -12.05 -11.07 4.69
N PRO A 161 -11.33 -12.08 4.18
CA PRO A 161 -10.81 -13.17 5.00
C PRO A 161 -9.76 -12.67 6.00
N ALA A 162 -9.58 -13.39 7.11
CA ALA A 162 -8.40 -13.23 7.97
C ALA A 162 -7.12 -13.33 7.14
N GLY A 163 -6.14 -12.48 7.43
CA GLY A 163 -4.92 -12.33 6.62
C GLY A 163 -5.04 -11.40 5.41
N THR A 164 -6.24 -10.84 5.14
CA THR A 164 -6.37 -9.76 4.13
C THR A 164 -5.49 -8.59 4.52
N ILE A 165 -4.69 -8.12 3.58
CA ILE A 165 -3.87 -6.91 3.72
C ILE A 165 -4.54 -5.77 2.95
N LEU A 166 -4.83 -4.68 3.64
CA LEU A 166 -5.34 -3.44 3.08
C LEU A 166 -4.22 -2.40 3.14
N ILE A 167 -3.93 -1.73 2.03
CA ILE A 167 -3.01 -0.59 2.00
C ILE A 167 -3.85 0.68 1.83
N THR A 168 -3.50 1.72 2.60
CA THR A 168 -4.44 2.83 2.91
C THR A 168 -4.33 4.03 1.99
N GLY A 169 -3.49 3.94 0.96
CA GLY A 169 -3.20 5.06 0.09
C GLY A 169 -1.98 5.86 0.53
N THR A 170 -1.37 6.51 -0.45
CA THR A 170 -0.09 7.18 -0.30
C THR A 170 -0.24 8.69 -0.20
N PRO A 171 0.57 9.38 0.62
CA PRO A 171 0.57 10.84 0.67
C PRO A 171 1.20 11.48 -0.56
N ALA A 172 1.07 12.80 -0.71
CA ALA A 172 1.75 13.59 -1.73
C ALA A 172 3.28 13.41 -1.67
N GLY A 173 3.95 13.61 -2.82
CA GLY A 173 5.41 13.51 -2.95
C GLY A 173 5.88 12.29 -3.75
N VAL A 174 4.96 11.54 -4.40
CA VAL A 174 5.31 10.52 -5.38
C VAL A 174 6.03 11.14 -6.58
N GLY A 175 6.89 10.38 -7.25
CA GLY A 175 7.72 10.87 -8.35
C GLY A 175 6.91 11.48 -9.50
N MET A 176 5.73 10.94 -9.78
CA MET A 176 4.82 11.47 -10.78
C MET A 176 4.29 12.88 -10.45
N GLY A 177 4.13 13.18 -9.16
CA GLY A 177 3.61 14.47 -8.66
C GLY A 177 4.65 15.58 -8.55
N MET A 178 5.91 15.30 -8.86
CA MET A 178 6.98 16.28 -8.81
C MET A 178 6.98 17.16 -10.07
N ASP A 179 7.59 18.34 -9.98
CA ASP A 179 7.78 19.25 -11.12
C ASP A 179 9.27 19.60 -11.29
N PRO A 180 9.96 19.05 -12.31
CA PRO A 180 9.47 18.03 -13.26
C PRO A 180 9.31 16.64 -12.58
N PRO A 181 8.48 15.74 -13.15
CA PRO A 181 8.33 14.38 -12.64
C PRO A 181 9.67 13.64 -12.53
N CYS A 182 9.86 12.94 -11.39
CA CYS A 182 11.10 12.23 -11.08
C CYS A 182 10.83 10.76 -10.75
N PHE A 183 11.01 9.88 -11.74
CA PHE A 183 10.77 8.45 -11.61
C PHE A 183 12.03 7.69 -11.18
N LEU A 184 11.82 6.52 -10.59
CA LEU A 184 12.87 5.62 -10.13
C LEU A 184 13.67 5.04 -11.30
N LYS A 185 14.96 4.79 -11.06
CA LYS A 185 15.92 4.26 -12.00
C LYS A 185 16.65 3.06 -11.39
N ARG A 186 17.30 2.27 -12.23
CA ARG A 186 18.19 1.21 -11.77
C ARG A 186 19.26 1.77 -10.84
N GLY A 187 19.43 1.11 -9.70
CA GLY A 187 20.38 1.49 -8.65
C GLY A 187 19.84 2.46 -7.61
N ASP A 188 18.65 3.04 -7.82
CA ASP A 188 17.98 3.80 -6.75
C ASP A 188 17.61 2.90 -5.58
N VAL A 189 17.55 3.46 -4.39
CA VAL A 189 17.09 2.80 -3.17
C VAL A 189 15.88 3.57 -2.64
N VAL A 190 14.75 2.89 -2.53
CA VAL A 190 13.54 3.45 -1.91
C VAL A 190 13.49 2.99 -0.46
N THR A 191 13.32 3.94 0.46
CA THR A 191 13.06 3.66 1.87
C THR A 191 11.68 4.17 2.24
N CYS A 192 10.84 3.30 2.78
CA CYS A 192 9.53 3.62 3.34
C CYS A 192 9.58 3.44 4.86
N GLU A 193 9.07 4.41 5.62
CA GLU A 193 9.19 4.45 7.08
C GLU A 193 7.88 4.90 7.72
N ILE A 194 7.48 4.23 8.80
CA ILE A 194 6.38 4.64 9.67
C ILE A 194 6.84 4.58 11.13
N ASP A 195 6.70 5.69 11.84
CA ASP A 195 7.10 5.78 13.24
C ASP A 195 6.35 4.75 14.09
N GLY A 196 7.08 4.06 14.97
CA GLY A 196 6.54 2.99 15.82
C GLY A 196 6.42 1.63 15.15
N ILE A 197 6.52 1.54 13.81
CA ILE A 197 6.49 0.27 13.07
C ILE A 197 7.90 -0.09 12.56
N GLY A 198 8.59 0.86 11.94
CA GLY A 198 9.91 0.65 11.38
C GLY A 198 10.06 1.16 9.96
N ARG A 199 11.02 0.58 9.23
CA ARG A 199 11.32 0.96 7.84
C ARG A 199 11.70 -0.25 7.01
N ILE A 200 11.44 -0.16 5.72
CA ILE A 200 11.94 -1.07 4.68
C ILE A 200 12.70 -0.26 3.64
N SER A 201 13.79 -0.83 3.13
CA SER A 201 14.64 -0.20 2.11
C SER A 201 14.91 -1.20 1.00
N ASN A 202 14.48 -0.88 -0.21
CA ASN A 202 14.51 -1.79 -1.34
C ASN A 202 15.25 -1.17 -2.52
N PRO A 203 16.36 -1.77 -3.02
CA PRO A 203 17.05 -1.30 -4.21
C PRO A 203 16.26 -1.67 -5.48
N ILE A 204 16.35 -0.82 -6.52
CA ILE A 204 15.78 -1.04 -7.85
C ILE A 204 16.83 -1.71 -8.75
N ARG A 205 16.49 -2.83 -9.36
CA ARG A 205 17.37 -3.57 -10.30
C ARG A 205 16.87 -3.54 -11.73
#